data_f09b1a94f93407da60831dc28a27e6a2
#
_entry.id   f09b1a94f93407da60831dc28a27e6a2
#
_cell.length_a   1.000
_cell.length_b   1.000
_cell.length_c   1.000
_cell.angle_alpha   90.00
_cell.angle_beta   90.00
_cell.angle_gamma   90.00
#
_symmetry.space_group_name_H-M   'P 1'
#
loop_
_entity.id
_entity.type
_entity.pdbx_description
1 polymer ?
#
loop_
_entity_poly.entity_id
_entity_poly.type
_entity_poly.pdbx_seq_one_letter_code
_entity_poly.pdbx_strand_id
1 'polypeptide(L)'
;TQAKTLFPYTTLFRSRVFLPLSNPDAQPMLELFSSIPASYLELTQDIVDDAEQSLGVKLSAHIYLLLTDHLHFAVERQQKGLVVTNRIFWEIKHFYPKEYAVGQRGLQKVKAKLGIELPDEEAGNIAFHIVNARQDPQAGYDAMRAAQLIGELSNIVTYSMHCPVSTESIHYARFVSHLQYFAERFFSGKLMDSEDDFLFQQMQQNYPAAVTCAEKIRTFVLRKYGVFLPNEETAYLALHVARLTSGK
;
A
#
# COMPACT_ATOMS: atom_id res chain seq x y z
N THR A 1 9.84 38.99 -34.10
CA THR A 1 10.32 37.70 -33.63
C THR A 1 10.56 37.77 -32.12
N GLN A 2 9.53 37.57 -31.36
CA GLN A 2 9.66 37.50 -29.89
C GLN A 2 10.07 36.10 -29.50
N ALA A 3 11.27 35.94 -28.94
CA ALA A 3 11.69 34.75 -28.27
C ALA A 3 10.80 34.57 -27.02
N LYS A 4 9.94 33.56 -27.04
CA LYS A 4 9.18 33.14 -25.86
C LYS A 4 10.18 32.63 -24.82
N THR A 5 10.20 33.28 -23.67
CA THR A 5 10.96 32.94 -22.49
C THR A 5 10.66 31.50 -22.10
N LEU A 6 11.62 30.61 -22.30
CA LEU A 6 11.58 29.25 -21.77
C LEU A 6 11.58 29.36 -20.25
N PHE A 7 10.73 28.55 -19.61
CA PHE A 7 10.47 28.49 -18.18
C PHE A 7 11.76 28.47 -17.35
N PRO A 8 11.81 29.17 -16.19
CA PRO A 8 12.98 29.20 -15.31
C PRO A 8 13.33 27.85 -14.65
N TYR A 9 12.56 26.80 -14.95
CA TYR A 9 12.70 25.47 -14.34
C TYR A 9 13.62 24.50 -15.09
N THR A 10 14.16 24.86 -16.24
CA THR A 10 15.05 24.00 -17.03
C THR A 10 16.40 23.72 -16.37
N THR A 11 16.76 24.46 -15.33
CA THR A 11 18.03 24.30 -14.60
C THR A 11 17.95 23.24 -13.51
N LEU A 12 16.75 22.93 -12.98
CA LEU A 12 16.54 21.97 -11.88
C LEU A 12 16.44 20.52 -12.36
N PHE A 13 16.19 20.30 -13.65
CA PHE A 13 15.94 18.98 -14.23
C PHE A 13 17.06 18.43 -15.10
N ARG A 14 18.31 18.78 -14.81
CA ARG A 14 19.46 18.43 -15.67
C ARG A 14 19.75 16.94 -15.85
N SER A 15 19.05 16.04 -15.21
CA SER A 15 19.36 14.61 -15.27
C SER A 15 18.22 13.67 -15.61
N ARG A 16 16.97 14.14 -15.82
CA ARG A 16 15.86 13.22 -16.16
C ARG A 16 14.97 13.80 -17.26
N VAL A 17 14.75 12.98 -18.29
CA VAL A 17 13.91 13.29 -19.45
C VAL A 17 12.45 13.21 -19.04
N PHE A 18 11.75 14.36 -19.05
CA PHE A 18 10.31 14.38 -18.99
C PHE A 18 9.70 14.21 -20.39
N LEU A 19 8.50 13.63 -20.45
CA LEU A 19 7.79 13.28 -21.67
C LEU A 19 7.78 14.40 -22.72
N PRO A 20 7.91 14.06 -24.02
CA PRO A 20 7.80 15.04 -25.07
C PRO A 20 6.43 15.74 -25.01
N LEU A 21 6.42 17.06 -25.15
CA LEU A 21 5.23 17.91 -25.21
C LEU A 21 4.20 17.56 -26.31
N SER A 22 4.50 16.57 -27.13
CA SER A 22 3.67 16.09 -28.24
C SER A 22 2.68 14.97 -27.86
N ASN A 23 2.65 14.53 -26.58
CA ASN A 23 1.67 13.53 -26.15
C ASN A 23 0.37 14.26 -25.72
N PRO A 24 -0.80 13.98 -26.33
CA PRO A 24 -2.08 14.57 -25.92
C PRO A 24 -2.45 14.31 -24.47
N ASP A 25 -1.92 13.22 -23.84
CA ASP A 25 -2.11 12.90 -22.44
C ASP A 25 -1.22 13.74 -21.50
N ALA A 26 -0.26 14.50 -22.04
CA ALA A 26 0.62 15.34 -21.24
C ALA A 26 -0.01 16.68 -20.82
N GLN A 27 -1.05 17.13 -21.50
CA GLN A 27 -1.70 18.42 -21.26
C GLN A 27 -2.34 18.52 -19.85
N PRO A 28 -3.17 17.55 -19.40
CA PRO A 28 -3.72 17.56 -18.04
C PRO A 28 -2.64 17.50 -16.97
N MET A 29 -1.55 16.79 -17.25
CA MET A 29 -0.40 16.64 -16.39
C MET A 29 0.38 17.95 -16.23
N LEU A 30 0.55 18.71 -17.31
CA LEU A 30 1.18 20.03 -17.31
C LEU A 30 0.33 21.06 -16.57
N GLU A 31 -0.98 21.00 -16.72
CA GLU A 31 -1.93 21.86 -15.99
C GLU A 31 -1.87 21.58 -14.50
N LEU A 32 -1.85 20.31 -14.08
CA LEU A 32 -1.71 19.91 -12.68
C LEU A 32 -0.38 20.44 -12.10
N PHE A 33 0.74 20.20 -12.76
CA PHE A 33 2.04 20.70 -12.31
C PHE A 33 2.13 22.22 -12.26
N SER A 34 1.42 22.93 -13.14
CA SER A 34 1.41 24.40 -13.15
C SER A 34 0.68 25.00 -11.94
N SER A 35 -0.22 24.23 -11.31
CA SER A 35 -0.98 24.64 -10.13
C SER A 35 -0.29 24.32 -8.80
N ILE A 36 0.69 23.40 -8.79
CA ILE A 36 1.40 22.97 -7.58
C ILE A 36 2.70 23.77 -7.42
N PRO A 37 2.97 24.37 -6.24
CA PRO A 37 4.23 25.07 -5.99
C PRO A 37 5.46 24.19 -6.21
N ALA A 38 6.52 24.74 -6.82
CA ALA A 38 7.74 24.00 -7.15
C ALA A 38 8.41 23.32 -5.93
N SER A 39 8.21 23.86 -4.73
CA SER A 39 8.72 23.29 -3.48
C SER A 39 8.25 21.84 -3.23
N TYR A 40 7.06 21.46 -3.70
CA TYR A 40 6.56 20.09 -3.56
C TYR A 40 7.27 19.14 -4.52
N LEU A 41 7.59 19.58 -5.72
CA LEU A 41 8.34 18.77 -6.66
C LEU A 41 9.79 18.54 -6.18
N GLU A 42 10.42 19.58 -5.65
CA GLU A 42 11.75 19.43 -5.01
C GLU A 42 11.71 18.47 -3.81
N LEU A 43 10.66 18.58 -2.99
CA LEU A 43 10.45 17.69 -1.86
C LEU A 43 10.24 16.23 -2.32
N THR A 44 9.46 16.03 -3.37
CA THR A 44 9.28 14.72 -4.00
C THR A 44 10.61 14.17 -4.51
N GLN A 45 11.43 14.99 -5.18
CA GLN A 45 12.77 14.58 -5.63
C GLN A 45 13.63 14.10 -4.46
N ASP A 46 13.68 14.88 -3.37
CA ASP A 46 14.44 14.54 -2.17
C ASP A 46 13.98 13.22 -1.51
N ILE A 47 12.67 12.91 -1.58
CA ILE A 47 12.11 11.66 -1.06
C ILE A 47 12.42 10.49 -2.00
N VAL A 48 12.29 10.68 -3.31
CA VAL A 48 12.57 9.65 -4.32
C VAL A 48 14.06 9.27 -4.32
N ASP A 49 14.96 10.26 -4.24
CA ASP A 49 16.41 10.02 -4.18
C ASP A 49 16.78 9.24 -2.91
N ASP A 50 16.20 9.60 -1.75
CA ASP A 50 16.35 8.86 -0.50
C ASP A 50 15.84 7.41 -0.63
N ALA A 51 14.68 7.22 -1.25
CA ALA A 51 14.10 5.89 -1.48
C ALA A 51 15.01 5.03 -2.38
N GLU A 52 15.41 5.55 -3.55
CA GLU A 52 16.28 4.83 -4.48
C GLU A 52 17.62 4.46 -3.83
N GLN A 53 18.20 5.38 -3.07
CA GLN A 53 19.47 5.15 -2.39
C GLN A 53 19.35 4.15 -1.25
N SER A 54 18.36 4.32 -0.36
CA SER A 54 18.25 3.51 0.86
C SER A 54 17.70 2.11 0.60
N LEU A 55 16.85 1.94 -0.43
CA LEU A 55 16.25 0.66 -0.79
C LEU A 55 17.04 -0.09 -1.88
N GLY A 56 17.98 0.57 -2.57
CA GLY A 56 18.73 -0.01 -3.68
C GLY A 56 17.88 -0.35 -4.89
N VAL A 57 16.77 0.36 -5.11
CA VAL A 57 15.80 0.11 -6.18
C VAL A 57 15.73 1.29 -7.15
N LYS A 58 15.18 1.04 -8.34
CA LYS A 58 14.78 2.11 -9.26
C LYS A 58 13.28 2.29 -9.23
N LEU A 59 12.84 3.55 -9.22
CA LEU A 59 11.43 3.93 -9.20
C LEU A 59 10.99 4.43 -10.57
N SER A 60 9.73 4.14 -10.91
CA SER A 60 9.09 4.62 -12.12
C SER A 60 8.97 6.14 -12.11
N ALA A 61 9.18 6.80 -13.24
CA ALA A 61 9.04 8.25 -13.36
C ALA A 61 7.64 8.78 -12.99
N HIS A 62 6.61 7.94 -13.04
CA HIS A 62 5.26 8.31 -12.61
C HIS A 62 5.16 8.69 -11.13
N ILE A 63 6.10 8.25 -10.29
CA ILE A 63 6.11 8.61 -8.87
C ILE A 63 6.21 10.11 -8.66
N TYR A 64 6.94 10.82 -9.51
CA TYR A 64 7.10 12.28 -9.39
C TYR A 64 5.76 13.00 -9.48
N LEU A 65 4.88 12.57 -10.38
CA LEU A 65 3.53 13.11 -10.49
C LEU A 65 2.68 12.74 -9.27
N LEU A 66 2.56 11.45 -9.02
CA LEU A 66 1.64 10.93 -8.02
C LEU A 66 2.01 11.35 -6.60
N LEU A 67 3.30 11.36 -6.27
CA LEU A 67 3.75 11.75 -4.94
C LEU A 67 3.73 13.27 -4.74
N THR A 68 4.03 14.05 -5.78
CA THR A 68 3.93 15.53 -5.72
C THR A 68 2.49 15.96 -5.45
N ASP A 69 1.54 15.42 -6.21
CA ASP A 69 0.12 15.66 -6.03
C ASP A 69 -0.36 15.23 -4.63
N HIS A 70 0.03 14.02 -4.22
CA HIS A 70 -0.30 13.51 -2.89
C HIS A 70 0.22 14.42 -1.76
N LEU A 71 1.48 14.84 -1.79
CA LEU A 71 2.07 15.72 -0.78
C LEU A 71 1.38 17.08 -0.73
N HIS A 72 1.04 17.65 -1.88
CA HIS A 72 0.30 18.90 -1.96
C HIS A 72 -1.08 18.77 -1.29
N PHE A 73 -1.84 17.74 -1.64
CA PHE A 73 -3.15 17.49 -1.02
C PHE A 73 -3.06 17.13 0.47
N ALA A 74 -2.04 16.38 0.89
CA ALA A 74 -1.85 16.04 2.29
C ALA A 74 -1.62 17.29 3.15
N VAL A 75 -0.77 18.20 2.67
CA VAL A 75 -0.51 19.49 3.33
C VAL A 75 -1.77 20.36 3.36
N GLU A 76 -2.49 20.46 2.23
CA GLU A 76 -3.71 21.24 2.15
C GLU A 76 -4.79 20.70 3.12
N ARG A 77 -4.97 19.38 3.20
CA ARG A 77 -5.88 18.75 4.18
C ARG A 77 -5.48 19.07 5.61
N GLN A 78 -4.20 18.94 5.93
CA GLN A 78 -3.69 19.23 7.27
C GLN A 78 -3.94 20.69 7.67
N GLN A 79 -3.72 21.62 6.77
CA GLN A 79 -3.99 23.04 6.99
C GLN A 79 -5.48 23.34 7.23
N LYS A 80 -6.36 22.57 6.58
CA LYS A 80 -7.82 22.65 6.75
C LYS A 80 -8.35 21.87 7.97
N GLY A 81 -7.47 21.18 8.72
CA GLY A 81 -7.87 20.34 9.86
C GLY A 81 -8.66 19.09 9.47
N LEU A 82 -8.55 18.64 8.21
CA LEU A 82 -9.25 17.45 7.70
C LEU A 82 -8.42 16.21 8.00
N VAL A 83 -8.91 15.35 8.89
CA VAL A 83 -8.28 14.08 9.22
C VAL A 83 -8.74 13.00 8.24
N VAL A 84 -7.79 12.38 7.53
CA VAL A 84 -8.04 11.24 6.66
C VAL A 84 -7.39 10.01 7.28
N THR A 85 -8.20 9.02 7.63
CA THR A 85 -7.71 7.75 8.17
C THR A 85 -7.30 6.83 7.04
N ASN A 86 -6.04 6.40 7.01
CA ASN A 86 -5.58 5.36 6.11
C ASN A 86 -5.93 3.98 6.71
N ARG A 87 -6.93 3.30 6.13
CA ARG A 87 -7.40 1.99 6.62
C ARG A 87 -6.40 0.85 6.49
N ILE A 88 -5.38 1.03 5.66
CA ILE A 88 -4.33 0.02 5.40
C ILE A 88 -2.97 0.47 5.97
N PHE A 89 -2.96 1.46 6.84
CA PHE A 89 -1.75 2.03 7.44
C PHE A 89 -0.91 0.97 8.17
N TRP A 90 -1.56 0.13 8.99
CA TRP A 90 -0.90 -0.89 9.79
C TRP A 90 -0.30 -1.99 8.92
N GLU A 91 -1.01 -2.37 7.86
CA GLU A 91 -0.55 -3.33 6.88
C GLU A 91 0.70 -2.82 6.14
N ILE A 92 0.68 -1.56 5.69
CA ILE A 92 1.83 -0.94 5.03
C ILE A 92 3.03 -0.88 5.98
N LYS A 93 2.84 -0.40 7.20
CA LYS A 93 3.89 -0.29 8.21
C LYS A 93 4.52 -1.65 8.53
N HIS A 94 3.71 -2.70 8.55
CA HIS A 94 4.15 -4.06 8.87
C HIS A 94 4.83 -4.76 7.69
N PHE A 95 4.32 -4.60 6.47
CA PHE A 95 4.80 -5.32 5.28
C PHE A 95 5.94 -4.62 4.57
N TYR A 96 5.95 -3.30 4.63
CA TYR A 96 6.93 -2.46 3.94
C TYR A 96 7.69 -1.59 4.94
N PRO A 97 8.33 -2.18 5.98
CA PRO A 97 8.98 -1.40 7.05
C PRO A 97 10.13 -0.52 6.54
N LYS A 98 10.80 -0.94 5.47
CA LYS A 98 11.88 -0.15 4.85
C LYS A 98 11.34 1.06 4.11
N GLU A 99 10.31 0.86 3.30
CA GLU A 99 9.61 1.93 2.58
C GLU A 99 8.90 2.87 3.56
N TYR A 100 8.31 2.32 4.61
CA TYR A 100 7.72 3.11 5.69
C TYR A 100 8.75 3.99 6.40
N ALA A 101 9.95 3.49 6.67
CA ALA A 101 11.04 4.30 7.22
C ALA A 101 11.46 5.46 6.27
N VAL A 102 11.41 5.24 4.95
CA VAL A 102 11.58 6.34 3.97
C VAL A 102 10.43 7.34 4.09
N GLY A 103 9.19 6.86 4.21
CA GLY A 103 8.01 7.70 4.45
C GLY A 103 8.16 8.59 5.68
N GLN A 104 8.62 8.04 6.80
CA GLN A 104 8.88 8.80 8.03
C GLN A 104 9.94 9.90 7.82
N ARG A 105 11.04 9.61 7.12
CA ARG A 105 12.04 10.64 6.75
C ARG A 105 11.43 11.66 5.79
N GLY A 106 10.53 11.25 4.91
CA GLY A 106 9.73 12.13 4.06
C GLY A 106 8.94 13.15 4.87
N LEU A 107 8.24 12.71 5.93
CA LEU A 107 7.52 13.63 6.84
C LEU A 107 8.46 14.64 7.52
N GLN A 108 9.65 14.21 7.91
CA GLN A 108 10.66 15.13 8.48
C GLN A 108 11.11 16.19 7.46
N LYS A 109 11.27 15.81 6.18
CA LYS A 109 11.60 16.74 5.10
C LYS A 109 10.45 17.73 4.84
N VAL A 110 9.18 17.25 4.88
CA VAL A 110 8.00 18.13 4.81
C VAL A 110 8.03 19.17 5.93
N LYS A 111 8.22 18.73 7.17
CA LYS A 111 8.29 19.61 8.35
C LYS A 111 9.42 20.62 8.21
N ALA A 112 10.60 20.18 7.79
CA ALA A 112 11.76 21.06 7.63
C ALA A 112 11.59 22.10 6.52
N LYS A 113 10.97 21.72 5.39
CA LYS A 113 10.86 22.59 4.19
C LYS A 113 9.61 23.47 4.19
N LEU A 114 8.50 22.96 4.71
CA LEU A 114 7.20 23.65 4.68
C LEU A 114 6.71 24.10 6.07
N GLY A 115 7.39 23.71 7.16
CA GLY A 115 6.98 24.03 8.53
C GLY A 115 5.71 23.32 8.99
N ILE A 116 5.25 22.29 8.27
CA ILE A 116 3.96 21.62 8.51
C ILE A 116 4.24 20.21 9.02
N GLU A 117 3.60 19.86 10.13
CA GLU A 117 3.65 18.51 10.70
C GLU A 117 2.47 17.70 10.18
N LEU A 118 2.78 16.64 9.44
CA LEU A 118 1.80 15.70 8.93
C LEU A 118 1.66 14.50 9.88
N PRO A 119 0.48 13.86 9.95
CA PRO A 119 0.26 12.68 10.77
C PRO A 119 1.06 11.47 10.25
N ASP A 120 1.32 10.49 11.14
CA ASP A 120 2.14 9.30 10.85
C ASP A 120 1.55 8.43 9.72
N GLU A 121 0.24 8.48 9.53
CA GLU A 121 -0.46 7.83 8.42
C GLU A 121 0.05 8.27 7.05
N GLU A 122 0.52 9.50 6.94
CA GLU A 122 1.07 10.00 5.67
C GLU A 122 2.45 9.38 5.36
N ALA A 123 3.20 8.92 6.37
CA ALA A 123 4.38 8.08 6.13
C ALA A 123 4.02 6.76 5.45
N GLY A 124 2.89 6.15 5.83
CA GLY A 124 2.32 4.98 5.16
C GLY A 124 1.92 5.28 3.72
N ASN A 125 1.29 6.42 3.48
CA ASN A 125 0.90 6.83 2.12
C ASN A 125 2.12 7.06 1.22
N ILE A 126 3.18 7.72 1.72
CA ILE A 126 4.44 7.89 0.99
C ILE A 126 5.08 6.52 0.69
N ALA A 127 5.17 5.64 1.70
CA ALA A 127 5.67 4.28 1.54
C ALA A 127 4.93 3.53 0.43
N PHE A 128 3.62 3.68 0.41
CA PHE A 128 2.75 3.07 -0.57
C PHE A 128 3.01 3.55 -2.01
N HIS A 129 3.20 4.86 -2.21
CA HIS A 129 3.62 5.40 -3.50
C HIS A 129 4.97 4.83 -3.95
N ILE A 130 5.92 4.66 -3.00
CA ILE A 130 7.24 4.09 -3.29
C ILE A 130 7.10 2.62 -3.73
N VAL A 131 6.34 1.80 -2.99
CA VAL A 131 6.12 0.37 -3.31
C VAL A 131 5.53 0.23 -4.71
N ASN A 132 4.48 1.01 -5.04
CA ASN A 132 3.84 0.95 -6.36
C ASN A 132 4.72 1.46 -7.52
N ALA A 133 5.73 2.27 -7.22
CA ALA A 133 6.63 2.81 -8.22
C ALA A 133 7.87 1.93 -8.47
N ARG A 134 8.09 0.86 -7.69
CA ARG A 134 9.25 -0.03 -7.88
C ARG A 134 9.21 -0.69 -9.25
N GLN A 135 10.34 -0.61 -9.97
CA GLN A 135 10.55 -1.28 -11.26
C GLN A 135 11.14 -2.67 -11.05
N ASP A 136 10.57 -3.46 -10.17
CA ASP A 136 11.02 -4.83 -9.94
C ASP A 136 10.23 -5.79 -10.86
N PRO A 137 10.91 -6.53 -11.77
CA PRO A 137 10.23 -7.48 -12.65
C PRO A 137 9.57 -8.64 -11.91
N GLN A 138 9.96 -8.90 -10.65
CA GLN A 138 9.37 -9.94 -9.81
C GLN A 138 8.17 -9.45 -8.98
N ALA A 139 7.95 -8.14 -8.92
CA ALA A 139 6.80 -7.54 -8.26
C ALA A 139 5.56 -7.48 -9.18
N GLY A 140 5.29 -8.50 -9.97
CA GLY A 140 4.04 -8.65 -10.76
C GLY A 140 2.76 -8.68 -9.92
N TYR A 141 2.82 -8.13 -8.77
CA TYR A 141 1.90 -8.12 -7.68
C TYR A 141 1.60 -6.66 -7.28
N ASP A 142 0.38 -6.27 -7.52
CA ASP A 142 -0.09 -4.94 -7.18
C ASP A 142 -0.19 -4.79 -5.66
N ALA A 143 0.81 -4.14 -5.05
CA ALA A 143 0.88 -3.95 -3.60
C ALA A 143 -0.37 -3.25 -3.04
N MET A 144 -1.02 -2.38 -3.82
CA MET A 144 -2.28 -1.74 -3.44
C MET A 144 -3.40 -2.77 -3.31
N ARG A 145 -3.55 -3.62 -4.30
CA ARG A 145 -4.61 -4.63 -4.30
C ARG A 145 -4.41 -5.65 -3.18
N ALA A 146 -3.14 -5.97 -2.89
CA ALA A 146 -2.79 -6.84 -1.77
C ALA A 146 -3.13 -6.21 -0.42
N ALA A 147 -2.70 -4.98 -0.18
CA ALA A 147 -2.99 -4.26 1.05
C ALA A 147 -4.51 -4.07 1.23
N GLN A 148 -5.23 -3.76 0.14
CA GLN A 148 -6.69 -3.66 0.17
C GLN A 148 -7.34 -5.01 0.51
N LEU A 149 -6.92 -6.11 -0.13
CA LEU A 149 -7.43 -7.45 0.16
C LEU A 149 -7.18 -7.81 1.62
N ILE A 150 -5.97 -7.60 2.12
CA ILE A 150 -5.59 -7.89 3.51
C ILE A 150 -6.48 -7.11 4.49
N GLY A 151 -6.67 -5.81 4.27
CA GLY A 151 -7.53 -4.98 5.10
C GLY A 151 -8.99 -5.46 5.11
N GLU A 152 -9.52 -5.86 3.94
CA GLU A 152 -10.88 -6.40 3.82
C GLU A 152 -11.04 -7.73 4.55
N LEU A 153 -10.07 -8.65 4.40
CA LEU A 153 -10.07 -9.94 5.10
C LEU A 153 -9.93 -9.76 6.62
N SER A 154 -9.06 -8.86 7.07
CA SER A 154 -8.91 -8.51 8.49
C SER A 154 -10.23 -7.98 9.08
N ASN A 155 -10.95 -7.14 8.35
CA ASN A 155 -12.27 -6.65 8.76
C ASN A 155 -13.29 -7.80 8.88
N ILE A 156 -13.35 -8.71 7.89
CA ILE A 156 -14.25 -9.88 7.94
C ILE A 156 -13.99 -10.70 9.20
N VAL A 157 -12.71 -10.94 9.54
CA VAL A 157 -12.33 -11.72 10.72
C VAL A 157 -12.74 -10.98 12.00
N THR A 158 -12.41 -9.71 12.13
CA THR A 158 -12.74 -8.89 13.30
C THR A 158 -14.25 -8.89 13.57
N TYR A 159 -15.06 -8.63 12.53
CA TYR A 159 -16.52 -8.65 12.67
C TYR A 159 -17.10 -10.04 12.93
N SER A 160 -16.56 -11.08 12.28
CA SER A 160 -17.09 -12.44 12.42
C SER A 160 -16.79 -13.09 13.77
N MET A 161 -15.61 -12.77 14.34
CA MET A 161 -15.18 -13.38 15.58
C MET A 161 -15.55 -12.53 16.81
N HIS A 162 -16.21 -11.37 16.63
CA HIS A 162 -16.54 -10.43 17.71
C HIS A 162 -15.35 -10.15 18.63
N CYS A 163 -14.15 -10.17 18.07
CA CYS A 163 -12.93 -10.02 18.83
C CYS A 163 -12.38 -8.61 18.60
N PRO A 164 -12.29 -7.75 19.64
CA PRO A 164 -11.51 -6.53 19.54
C PRO A 164 -10.04 -6.94 19.39
N VAL A 165 -9.55 -6.93 18.15
CA VAL A 165 -8.16 -7.27 17.86
C VAL A 165 -7.33 -6.03 18.10
N SER A 166 -6.46 -6.07 19.11
CA SER A 166 -5.45 -5.03 19.27
C SER A 166 -4.46 -5.12 18.10
N THR A 167 -4.45 -4.09 17.27
CA THR A 167 -3.52 -3.99 16.12
C THR A 167 -2.05 -4.00 16.54
N GLU A 168 -1.76 -3.71 17.81
CA GLU A 168 -0.41 -3.75 18.39
C GLU A 168 -0.01 -5.14 18.92
N SER A 169 -0.93 -6.12 18.90
CA SER A 169 -0.63 -7.44 19.42
C SER A 169 0.22 -8.26 18.45
N ILE A 170 1.13 -9.07 19.02
CA ILE A 170 1.96 -10.01 18.23
C ILE A 170 1.09 -11.04 17.47
N HIS A 171 -0.08 -11.37 18.01
CA HIS A 171 -1.02 -12.29 17.36
C HIS A 171 -1.62 -11.66 16.10
N TYR A 172 -1.98 -10.38 16.15
CA TYR A 172 -2.43 -9.65 14.99
C TYR A 172 -1.33 -9.50 13.94
N ALA A 173 -0.14 -9.09 14.33
CA ALA A 173 1.00 -8.98 13.42
C ALA A 173 1.29 -10.29 12.68
N ARG A 174 1.24 -11.44 13.38
CA ARG A 174 1.38 -12.77 12.76
C ARG A 174 0.24 -13.09 11.80
N PHE A 175 -1.00 -12.82 12.22
CA PHE A 175 -2.17 -13.04 11.37
C PHE A 175 -2.07 -12.24 10.07
N VAL A 176 -1.73 -10.96 10.15
CA VAL A 176 -1.56 -10.09 8.99
C VAL A 176 -0.42 -10.56 8.09
N SER A 177 0.71 -11.05 8.65
CA SER A 177 1.78 -11.68 7.86
C SER A 177 1.30 -12.89 7.06
N HIS A 178 0.41 -13.71 7.64
CA HIS A 178 -0.15 -14.86 6.93
C HIS A 178 -1.15 -14.44 5.84
N LEU A 179 -1.91 -13.38 6.06
CA LEU A 179 -2.74 -12.78 5.01
C LEU A 179 -1.90 -12.22 3.85
N GLN A 180 -0.68 -11.73 4.13
CA GLN A 180 0.25 -11.30 3.07
C GLN A 180 0.67 -12.48 2.19
N TYR A 181 1.10 -13.60 2.79
CA TYR A 181 1.45 -14.80 2.02
C TYR A 181 0.27 -15.34 1.21
N PHE A 182 -0.95 -15.26 1.78
CA PHE A 182 -2.16 -15.58 1.04
C PHE A 182 -2.37 -14.63 -0.15
N ALA A 183 -2.29 -13.32 0.06
CA ALA A 183 -2.46 -12.33 -0.99
C ALA A 183 -1.42 -12.47 -2.11
N GLU A 184 -0.17 -12.79 -1.77
CA GLU A 184 0.89 -13.08 -2.73
C GLU A 184 0.54 -14.30 -3.60
N ARG A 185 0.12 -15.42 -2.99
CA ARG A 185 -0.33 -16.60 -3.74
C ARG A 185 -1.55 -16.31 -4.59
N PHE A 186 -2.51 -15.56 -4.02
CA PHE A 186 -3.76 -15.19 -4.70
C PHE A 186 -3.52 -14.39 -5.97
N PHE A 187 -2.74 -13.31 -5.90
CA PHE A 187 -2.48 -12.46 -7.06
C PHE A 187 -1.46 -13.05 -8.04
N SER A 188 -0.61 -13.98 -7.61
CA SER A 188 0.28 -14.73 -8.50
C SER A 188 -0.39 -15.97 -9.14
N GLY A 189 -1.65 -16.27 -8.80
CA GLY A 189 -2.38 -17.44 -9.30
C GLY A 189 -1.82 -18.77 -8.79
N LYS A 190 -1.12 -18.78 -7.65
CA LYS A 190 -0.47 -19.95 -7.05
C LYS A 190 -1.15 -20.37 -5.74
N LEU A 191 -2.47 -20.41 -5.76
CA LEU A 191 -3.23 -20.87 -4.59
C LEU A 191 -2.87 -22.31 -4.24
N MET A 192 -2.84 -22.61 -2.93
CA MET A 192 -2.65 -23.97 -2.44
C MET A 192 -3.90 -24.78 -2.78
N ASP A 193 -3.70 -25.86 -3.51
CA ASP A 193 -4.74 -26.82 -3.85
C ASP A 193 -4.15 -28.21 -3.72
N SER A 194 -4.75 -29.02 -2.87
CA SER A 194 -4.33 -30.38 -2.59
C SER A 194 -5.54 -31.30 -2.76
N GLU A 195 -5.32 -32.48 -3.28
CA GLU A 195 -6.36 -33.51 -3.36
C GLU A 195 -6.80 -34.05 -2.00
N ASP A 196 -6.01 -33.74 -0.96
CA ASP A 196 -6.26 -34.19 0.41
C ASP A 196 -6.92 -33.07 1.25
N ASP A 197 -8.18 -33.25 1.60
CA ASP A 197 -8.95 -32.36 2.47
C ASP A 197 -8.66 -32.55 3.97
N PHE A 198 -7.61 -33.28 4.33
CA PHE A 198 -7.33 -33.65 5.72
C PHE A 198 -7.26 -32.43 6.66
N LEU A 199 -6.51 -31.39 6.27
CA LEU A 199 -6.39 -30.18 7.08
C LEU A 199 -7.73 -29.47 7.24
N PHE A 200 -8.51 -29.38 6.18
CA PHE A 200 -9.83 -28.76 6.21
C PHE A 200 -10.79 -29.50 7.14
N GLN A 201 -10.82 -30.83 7.07
CA GLN A 201 -11.63 -31.68 7.96
C GLN A 201 -11.21 -31.54 9.43
N GLN A 202 -9.90 -31.53 9.69
CA GLN A 202 -9.38 -31.30 11.05
C GLN A 202 -9.78 -29.94 11.61
N MET A 203 -9.74 -28.90 10.77
CA MET A 203 -10.16 -27.55 11.17
C MET A 203 -11.67 -27.50 11.43
N GLN A 204 -12.49 -28.18 10.62
CA GLN A 204 -13.95 -28.25 10.83
C GLN A 204 -14.29 -28.92 12.18
N GLN A 205 -13.57 -29.98 12.54
CA GLN A 205 -13.82 -30.72 13.79
C GLN A 205 -13.38 -29.93 15.03
N ASN A 206 -12.18 -29.30 14.97
CA ASN A 206 -11.56 -28.72 16.17
C ASN A 206 -11.83 -27.21 16.32
N TYR A 207 -12.07 -26.50 15.21
CA TYR A 207 -12.23 -25.03 15.18
C TYR A 207 -13.39 -24.57 14.26
N PRO A 208 -14.62 -25.06 14.48
CA PRO A 208 -15.74 -24.80 13.57
C PRO A 208 -16.06 -23.30 13.41
N ALA A 209 -15.89 -22.50 14.45
CA ALA A 209 -16.11 -21.05 14.36
C ALA A 209 -15.09 -20.36 13.44
N ALA A 210 -13.83 -20.78 13.46
CA ALA A 210 -12.78 -20.26 12.58
C ALA A 210 -13.03 -20.68 11.13
N VAL A 211 -13.49 -21.91 10.89
CA VAL A 211 -13.88 -22.37 9.55
C VAL A 211 -15.08 -21.57 9.03
N THR A 212 -16.08 -21.32 9.85
CA THR A 212 -17.23 -20.48 9.47
C THR A 212 -16.77 -19.06 9.06
N CYS A 213 -15.77 -18.50 9.76
CA CYS A 213 -15.19 -17.23 9.38
C CYS A 213 -14.42 -17.32 8.06
N ALA A 214 -13.62 -18.37 7.84
CA ALA A 214 -12.87 -18.59 6.61
C ALA A 214 -13.81 -18.82 5.40
N GLU A 215 -14.95 -19.45 5.60
CA GLU A 215 -15.98 -19.60 4.55
C GLU A 215 -16.63 -18.26 4.15
N LYS A 216 -16.75 -17.30 5.08
CA LYS A 216 -17.15 -15.93 4.73
C LYS A 216 -16.09 -15.23 3.87
N ILE A 217 -14.80 -15.46 4.17
CA ILE A 217 -13.68 -14.98 3.33
C ILE A 217 -13.78 -15.62 1.94
N ARG A 218 -13.95 -16.95 1.84
CA ARG A 218 -14.14 -17.67 0.56
C ARG A 218 -15.26 -17.04 -0.26
N THR A 219 -16.41 -16.82 0.37
CA THR A 219 -17.59 -16.21 -0.28
C THR A 219 -17.31 -14.78 -0.76
N PHE A 220 -16.61 -13.99 0.07
CA PHE A 220 -16.24 -12.64 -0.28
C PHE A 220 -15.29 -12.60 -1.49
N VAL A 221 -14.24 -13.43 -1.48
CA VAL A 221 -13.26 -13.53 -2.58
C VAL A 221 -13.96 -13.98 -3.87
N LEU A 222 -14.83 -14.98 -3.81
CA LEU A 222 -15.59 -15.43 -4.96
C LEU A 222 -16.46 -14.30 -5.55
N ARG A 223 -17.18 -13.57 -4.70
CA ARG A 223 -18.06 -12.48 -5.15
C ARG A 223 -17.31 -11.29 -5.73
N LYS A 224 -16.20 -10.92 -5.14
CA LYS A 224 -15.46 -9.72 -5.52
C LYS A 224 -14.47 -9.94 -6.65
N TYR A 225 -13.79 -11.08 -6.64
CA TYR A 225 -12.69 -11.38 -7.57
C TYR A 225 -13.00 -12.49 -8.57
N GLY A 226 -14.13 -13.20 -8.42
CA GLY A 226 -14.50 -14.31 -9.29
C GLY A 226 -13.65 -15.58 -9.11
N VAL A 227 -12.85 -15.66 -8.04
CA VAL A 227 -11.92 -16.75 -7.77
C VAL A 227 -12.46 -17.61 -6.63
N PHE A 228 -12.56 -18.91 -6.87
CA PHE A 228 -12.92 -19.88 -5.85
C PHE A 228 -11.67 -20.28 -5.05
N LEU A 229 -11.73 -20.19 -3.72
CA LEU A 229 -10.64 -20.65 -2.86
C LEU A 229 -10.76 -22.14 -2.60
N PRO A 230 -9.68 -22.93 -2.85
CA PRO A 230 -9.62 -24.33 -2.49
C PRO A 230 -9.80 -24.59 -0.98
N ASN A 231 -10.13 -25.83 -0.62
CA ASN A 231 -10.28 -26.21 0.78
C ASN A 231 -8.98 -26.00 1.58
N GLU A 232 -7.83 -26.22 0.97
CA GLU A 232 -6.53 -26.02 1.63
C GLU A 232 -6.27 -24.55 1.99
N GLU A 233 -6.54 -23.62 1.07
CA GLU A 233 -6.44 -22.19 1.39
C GLU A 233 -7.45 -21.77 2.47
N THR A 234 -8.65 -22.31 2.42
CA THR A 234 -9.69 -22.05 3.44
C THR A 234 -9.28 -22.59 4.79
N ALA A 235 -8.69 -23.78 4.84
CA ALA A 235 -8.14 -24.38 6.07
C ALA A 235 -6.95 -23.58 6.61
N TYR A 236 -6.06 -23.13 5.74
CA TYR A 236 -4.95 -22.26 6.10
C TYR A 236 -5.44 -20.95 6.76
N LEU A 237 -6.42 -20.27 6.15
CA LEU A 237 -7.02 -19.07 6.71
C LEU A 237 -7.70 -19.37 8.06
N ALA A 238 -8.47 -20.47 8.15
CA ALA A 238 -9.13 -20.88 9.38
C ALA A 238 -8.13 -21.15 10.52
N LEU A 239 -6.98 -21.79 10.23
CA LEU A 239 -5.92 -22.03 11.20
C LEU A 239 -5.40 -20.71 11.81
N HIS A 240 -5.18 -19.70 10.98
CA HIS A 240 -4.67 -18.41 11.44
C HIS A 240 -5.73 -17.59 12.17
N VAL A 241 -7.00 -17.70 11.79
CA VAL A 241 -8.13 -17.13 12.54
C VAL A 241 -8.25 -17.79 13.92
N ALA A 242 -8.14 -19.13 14.00
CA ALA A 242 -8.19 -19.84 15.27
C ALA A 242 -7.07 -19.40 16.23
N ARG A 243 -5.83 -19.28 15.73
CA ARG A 243 -4.68 -18.80 16.52
C ARG A 243 -4.83 -17.35 16.99
N LEU A 244 -5.42 -16.49 16.17
CA LEU A 244 -5.68 -15.10 16.54
C LEU A 244 -6.65 -15.02 17.74
N THR A 245 -7.62 -15.92 17.81
CA THR A 245 -8.67 -15.94 18.83
C THR A 245 -8.32 -16.76 20.08
N SER A 246 -7.33 -17.69 19.98
CA SER A 246 -6.88 -18.53 21.09
C SER A 246 -5.86 -17.84 22.01
N GLY A 247 -5.37 -16.68 21.66
CA GLY A 247 -4.36 -15.92 22.42
C GLY A 247 -4.94 -15.02 23.52
N LYS A 248 -6.11 -15.39 24.07
CA LYS A 248 -6.74 -14.70 25.21
C LYS A 248 -6.35 -15.35 26.51
#